data_4956612b64a827749e52c195b87b4f6e
#
_entry.id   4956612b64a827749e52c195b87b4f6e
#
_cell.length_a   1.000
_cell.length_b   1.000
_cell.length_c   1.000
_cell.angle_alpha   90.00
_cell.angle_beta   90.00
_cell.angle_gamma   90.00
#
_symmetry.space_group_name_H-M   'P 1'
#
loop_
_entity.id
_entity.type
_entity.pdbx_description
1 polymer ?
#
loop_
_entity_poly.entity_id
_entity_poly.type
_entity_poly.pdbx_seq_one_letter_code
_entity_poly.pdbx_strand_id
1 'polypeptide(L)'
;ARSSEGKIQVELAQLRYRANRLTGMGQSMSRLGGGIGTRGPGESKLETDRRLIHQRIGQLKSELEQVKRTREVTRKRRNDTHIPVAAIVGYTNAGKSTLINTLTNAGVLEEDKLFATLDPTTRLLSLGNDEPLLMTDTVGFIDKLPHHLIDAFRSTLEEAKHADLIVHVVDCSNPEHETQMQVVYQTLKELGVEGKPIFTLMNKQDLLSEEEKNLFERDMQADRTIEISVKDGTGL
;
A
#
# COMPACT_ATOMS: atom_id res chain seq x y z
N ALA A 1 -11.69 1.73 2.16
CA ALA A 1 -11.24 0.48 2.77
C ALA A 1 -12.44 -0.46 2.95
N ARG A 2 -12.35 -1.70 2.48
CA ARG A 2 -13.37 -2.73 2.66
C ARG A 2 -13.06 -3.60 3.89
N SER A 3 -11.78 -3.84 4.18
CA SER A 3 -11.36 -4.60 5.34
C SER A 3 -11.55 -3.82 6.65
N SER A 4 -11.71 -4.56 7.74
CA SER A 4 -11.73 -4.00 9.10
C SER A 4 -10.45 -3.22 9.39
N GLU A 5 -9.29 -3.76 8.99
CA GLU A 5 -7.99 -3.14 9.20
C GLU A 5 -7.84 -1.81 8.45
N GLY A 6 -8.16 -1.79 7.15
CA GLY A 6 -8.08 -0.56 6.37
C GLY A 6 -9.01 0.54 6.91
N LYS A 7 -10.20 0.17 7.42
CA LYS A 7 -11.10 1.13 8.08
C LYS A 7 -10.48 1.71 9.36
N ILE A 8 -9.89 0.85 10.21
CA ILE A 8 -9.20 1.25 11.44
C ILE A 8 -8.04 2.19 11.12
N GLN A 9 -7.24 1.88 10.11
CA GLN A 9 -6.08 2.69 9.71
C GLN A 9 -6.49 4.07 9.19
N VAL A 10 -7.51 4.13 8.33
CA VAL A 10 -8.04 5.41 7.80
C VAL A 10 -8.61 6.25 8.95
N GLU A 11 -9.41 5.67 9.85
CA GLU A 11 -9.96 6.38 11.02
C GLU A 11 -8.83 6.89 11.93
N LEU A 12 -7.80 6.07 12.16
CA LEU A 12 -6.63 6.43 12.95
C LEU A 12 -5.88 7.64 12.34
N ALA A 13 -5.65 7.63 11.03
CA ALA A 13 -5.00 8.73 10.33
C ALA A 13 -5.82 10.02 10.42
N GLN A 14 -7.13 9.95 10.24
CA GLN A 14 -8.04 11.09 10.36
C GLN A 14 -8.06 11.67 11.77
N LEU A 15 -8.11 10.82 12.80
CA LEU A 15 -8.12 11.27 14.20
C LEU A 15 -6.79 11.89 14.62
N ARG A 16 -5.64 11.36 14.18
CA ARG A 16 -4.33 11.97 14.38
C ARG A 16 -4.25 13.36 13.75
N TYR A 17 -4.72 13.50 12.52
CA TYR A 17 -4.77 14.80 11.84
C TYR A 17 -5.64 15.81 12.61
N ARG A 18 -6.83 15.40 13.11
CA ARG A 18 -7.71 16.23 13.92
C ARG A 18 -7.07 16.61 15.25
N ALA A 19 -6.43 15.65 15.94
CA ALA A 19 -5.73 15.90 17.20
C ALA A 19 -4.65 16.98 17.06
N ASN A 20 -3.85 16.94 15.98
CA ASN A 20 -2.81 17.94 15.71
C ASN A 20 -3.39 19.32 15.42
N ARG A 21 -4.54 19.43 14.73
CA ARG A 21 -5.21 20.73 14.51
C ARG A 21 -5.76 21.33 15.80
N LEU A 22 -6.30 20.52 16.70
CA LEU A 22 -6.82 21.00 17.99
C LEU A 22 -5.71 21.51 18.91
N THR A 23 -4.48 20.99 18.80
CA THR A 23 -3.32 21.54 19.54
C THR A 23 -2.92 22.92 19.03
N GLY A 24 -3.00 23.21 17.74
CA GLY A 24 -2.70 24.53 17.16
C GLY A 24 -3.74 25.60 17.51
N MET A 25 -5.02 25.22 17.65
CA MET A 25 -6.09 26.15 18.00
C MET A 25 -6.07 26.58 19.48
N GLY A 26 -5.61 25.73 20.40
CA GLY A 26 -5.48 26.07 21.82
C GLY A 26 -4.46 27.16 22.08
N GLN A 27 -3.36 27.23 21.36
CA GLN A 27 -2.35 28.29 21.46
C GLN A 27 -2.81 29.64 20.88
N SER A 28 -3.70 29.66 19.91
CA SER A 28 -4.24 30.90 19.36
C SER A 28 -5.34 31.49 20.24
N MET A 29 -6.11 30.67 20.93
CA MET A 29 -7.17 31.13 21.84
C MET A 29 -6.64 31.66 23.20
N SER A 30 -5.54 31.12 23.72
CA SER A 30 -4.91 31.59 24.95
C SER A 30 -4.23 32.95 24.83
N ARG A 31 -3.98 33.43 23.57
CA ARG A 31 -3.45 34.79 23.31
C ARG A 31 -4.51 35.88 23.36
N LEU A 32 -5.79 35.55 23.32
CA LEU A 32 -6.91 36.51 23.28
C LEU A 32 -7.61 36.73 24.64
N GLY A 33 -7.23 35.98 25.67
CA GLY A 33 -7.81 36.08 27.04
C GLY A 33 -6.79 36.57 28.04
N GLY A 34 -6.57 37.88 28.12
CA GLY A 34 -5.81 38.52 29.19
C GLY A 34 -6.61 38.49 30.50
N GLY A 35 -6.43 37.45 31.30
CA GLY A 35 -7.02 37.33 32.63
C GLY A 35 -6.51 36.11 33.36
N ILE A 36 -5.84 36.32 34.51
CA ILE A 36 -5.33 35.26 35.37
C ILE A 36 -6.52 34.44 35.93
N GLY A 37 -6.68 33.18 35.53
CA GLY A 37 -7.37 32.16 36.30
C GLY A 37 -8.78 31.74 35.88
N THR A 38 -9.34 32.15 34.74
CA THR A 38 -10.66 31.66 34.28
C THR A 38 -10.53 30.80 33.05
N ARG A 39 -10.57 29.47 33.23
CA ARG A 39 -10.84 28.53 32.12
C ARG A 39 -12.22 28.84 31.59
N GLY A 40 -12.31 29.42 30.38
CA GLY A 40 -13.57 29.64 29.70
C GLY A 40 -14.25 28.32 29.27
N PRO A 41 -15.60 28.31 29.12
CA PRO A 41 -16.36 27.12 28.74
C PRO A 41 -15.89 26.53 27.38
N GLY A 42 -15.22 27.29 26.52
CA GLY A 42 -14.60 26.81 25.27
C GLY A 42 -13.32 26.02 25.49
N GLU A 43 -12.49 26.33 26.49
CA GLU A 43 -11.29 25.56 26.81
C GLU A 43 -11.64 24.18 27.38
N SER A 44 -12.65 24.08 28.24
CA SER A 44 -13.10 22.80 28.80
C SER A 44 -13.68 21.86 27.69
N LYS A 45 -14.36 22.41 26.71
CA LYS A 45 -14.89 21.65 25.56
C LYS A 45 -13.78 21.11 24.66
N LEU A 46 -12.80 21.95 24.33
CA LEU A 46 -11.64 21.53 23.53
C LEU A 46 -10.81 20.45 24.26
N GLU A 47 -10.64 20.56 25.56
CA GLU A 47 -9.91 19.58 26.36
C GLU A 47 -10.68 18.24 26.42
N THR A 48 -12.00 18.31 26.54
CA THR A 48 -12.86 17.11 26.46
C THR A 48 -12.81 16.44 25.13
N ASP A 49 -12.95 17.19 24.02
CA ASP A 49 -12.87 16.66 22.66
C ASP A 49 -11.50 16.04 22.40
N ARG A 50 -10.42 16.69 22.85
CA ARG A 50 -9.06 16.16 22.75
C ARG A 50 -8.91 14.83 23.49
N ARG A 51 -9.44 14.73 24.71
CA ARG A 51 -9.42 13.49 25.51
C ARG A 51 -10.16 12.35 24.81
N LEU A 52 -11.35 12.64 24.26
CA LEU A 52 -12.13 11.65 23.51
C LEU A 52 -11.40 11.16 22.27
N ILE A 53 -10.78 12.06 21.51
CA ILE A 53 -9.97 11.70 20.34
C ILE A 53 -8.79 10.82 20.75
N HIS A 54 -8.05 11.17 21.81
CA HIS A 54 -6.93 10.35 22.27
C HIS A 54 -7.37 8.98 22.78
N GLN A 55 -8.51 8.91 23.47
CA GLN A 55 -9.10 7.65 23.92
C GLN A 55 -9.47 6.76 22.71
N ARG A 56 -10.11 7.33 21.70
CA ARG A 56 -10.45 6.60 20.46
C ARG A 56 -9.20 6.13 19.70
N ILE A 57 -8.17 6.96 19.61
CA ILE A 57 -6.87 6.57 19.04
C ILE A 57 -6.27 5.39 19.81
N GLY A 58 -6.36 5.36 21.13
CA GLY A 58 -5.89 4.24 21.96
C GLY A 58 -6.65 2.94 21.66
N GLN A 59 -7.97 3.01 21.55
CA GLN A 59 -8.82 1.86 21.20
C GLN A 59 -8.47 1.31 19.81
N LEU A 60 -8.38 2.17 18.79
CA LEU A 60 -8.05 1.78 17.44
C LEU A 60 -6.65 1.14 17.32
N LYS A 61 -5.68 1.64 18.08
CA LYS A 61 -4.35 1.00 18.15
C LYS A 61 -4.43 -0.42 18.73
N SER A 62 -5.23 -0.62 19.79
CA SER A 62 -5.42 -1.96 20.36
C SER A 62 -6.11 -2.91 19.39
N GLU A 63 -7.15 -2.44 18.69
CA GLU A 63 -7.84 -3.22 17.66
C GLU A 63 -6.87 -3.60 16.52
N LEU A 64 -6.02 -2.66 16.08
CA LEU A 64 -5.01 -2.91 15.05
C LEU A 64 -3.98 -3.97 15.47
N GLU A 65 -3.53 -3.93 16.71
CA GLU A 65 -2.63 -4.95 17.26
C GLU A 65 -3.27 -6.36 17.30
N GLN A 66 -4.56 -6.44 17.60
CA GLN A 66 -5.28 -7.71 17.54
C GLN A 66 -5.34 -8.26 16.11
N VAL A 67 -5.63 -7.39 15.14
CA VAL A 67 -5.64 -7.78 13.71
C VAL A 67 -4.27 -8.27 13.26
N LYS A 68 -3.19 -7.60 13.66
CA LYS A 68 -1.80 -8.03 13.37
C LYS A 68 -1.50 -9.41 13.94
N ARG A 69 -1.85 -9.68 15.20
CA ARG A 69 -1.67 -11.00 15.83
C ARG A 69 -2.41 -12.10 15.07
N THR A 70 -3.65 -11.84 14.67
CA THR A 70 -4.43 -12.80 13.87
C THR A 70 -3.76 -13.09 12.53
N ARG A 71 -3.19 -12.06 11.88
CA ARG A 71 -2.41 -12.23 10.64
C ARG A 71 -1.16 -13.08 10.85
N GLU A 72 -0.41 -12.83 11.91
CA GLU A 72 0.80 -13.62 12.21
C GLU A 72 0.47 -15.10 12.39
N VAL A 73 -0.64 -15.41 13.06
CA VAL A 73 -1.10 -16.81 13.20
C VAL A 73 -1.47 -17.40 11.84
N THR A 74 -2.17 -16.64 11.00
CA THR A 74 -2.55 -17.10 9.65
C THR A 74 -1.30 -17.29 8.78
N ARG A 75 -0.31 -16.40 8.87
CA ARG A 75 0.98 -16.51 8.16
C ARG A 75 1.77 -17.76 8.59
N LYS A 76 1.87 -18.03 9.90
CA LYS A 76 2.54 -19.24 10.37
C LYS A 76 1.91 -20.49 9.75
N ARG A 77 0.58 -20.57 9.70
CA ARG A 77 -0.12 -21.69 9.06
C ARG A 77 0.15 -21.79 7.55
N ARG A 78 0.32 -20.65 6.85
CA ARG A 78 0.70 -20.63 5.42
C ARG A 78 2.13 -21.14 5.20
N ASN A 79 3.07 -20.73 6.06
CA ASN A 79 4.45 -21.22 5.99
C ASN A 79 4.52 -22.75 6.17
N ASP A 80 3.62 -23.31 6.95
CA ASP A 80 3.52 -24.77 7.12
C ASP A 80 3.04 -25.48 5.84
N THR A 81 2.34 -24.78 4.93
CA THR A 81 1.86 -25.37 3.66
C THR A 81 2.88 -25.30 2.52
N HIS A 82 4.01 -24.65 2.70
CA HIS A 82 5.11 -24.49 1.72
C HIS A 82 4.67 -23.89 0.35
N ILE A 83 3.52 -23.22 0.30
CA ILE A 83 3.06 -22.53 -0.90
C ILE A 83 3.81 -21.19 -1.01
N PRO A 84 4.57 -20.95 -2.10
CA PRO A 84 5.28 -19.70 -2.28
C PRO A 84 4.32 -18.51 -2.40
N VAL A 85 4.80 -17.35 -1.95
CA VAL A 85 4.03 -16.10 -1.93
C VAL A 85 4.73 -15.06 -2.81
N ALA A 86 4.02 -14.53 -3.79
CA ALA A 86 4.45 -13.38 -4.58
C ALA A 86 3.70 -12.12 -4.13
N ALA A 87 4.43 -11.06 -3.81
CA ALA A 87 3.85 -9.75 -3.54
C ALA A 87 3.93 -8.88 -4.79
N ILE A 88 2.78 -8.35 -5.22
CA ILE A 88 2.71 -7.44 -6.35
C ILE A 88 2.89 -6.03 -5.85
N VAL A 89 3.92 -5.37 -6.33
CA VAL A 89 4.26 -3.98 -6.02
C VAL A 89 4.30 -3.15 -7.30
N GLY A 90 4.27 -1.84 -7.18
CA GLY A 90 4.38 -0.94 -8.31
C GLY A 90 3.67 0.37 -8.05
N TYR A 91 3.92 1.35 -8.89
CA TYR A 91 3.32 2.66 -8.78
C TYR A 91 1.79 2.61 -8.93
N THR A 92 1.08 3.66 -8.49
CA THR A 92 -0.37 3.73 -8.69
C THR A 92 -0.69 3.71 -10.19
N ASN A 93 -1.78 3.02 -10.55
CA ASN A 93 -2.24 2.87 -11.93
C ASN A 93 -1.29 2.10 -12.90
N ALA A 94 -0.32 1.36 -12.37
CA ALA A 94 0.56 0.50 -13.18
C ALA A 94 -0.14 -0.76 -13.72
N GLY A 95 -1.36 -1.07 -13.25
CA GLY A 95 -2.14 -2.24 -13.71
C GLY A 95 -2.06 -3.45 -12.76
N LYS A 96 -1.63 -3.28 -11.49
CA LYS A 96 -1.50 -4.37 -10.51
C LYS A 96 -2.79 -5.16 -10.29
N SER A 97 -3.88 -4.47 -10.00
CA SER A 97 -5.17 -5.12 -9.73
C SER A 97 -5.75 -5.78 -10.98
N THR A 98 -5.53 -5.19 -12.14
CA THR A 98 -5.91 -5.78 -13.43
C THR A 98 -5.12 -7.08 -13.69
N LEU A 99 -3.82 -7.06 -13.43
CA LEU A 99 -2.97 -8.26 -13.55
C LEU A 99 -3.49 -9.41 -12.68
N ILE A 100 -3.77 -9.15 -11.41
CA ILE A 100 -4.33 -10.18 -10.50
C ILE A 100 -5.67 -10.71 -11.03
N ASN A 101 -6.55 -9.83 -11.47
CA ASN A 101 -7.85 -10.22 -12.01
C ASN A 101 -7.70 -11.13 -13.23
N THR A 102 -6.83 -10.76 -14.15
CA THR A 102 -6.58 -11.53 -15.37
C THR A 102 -6.02 -12.91 -15.04
N LEU A 103 -5.03 -12.99 -14.15
CA LEU A 103 -4.38 -14.25 -13.81
C LEU A 103 -5.25 -15.17 -12.92
N THR A 104 -6.15 -14.61 -12.10
CA THR A 104 -6.93 -15.41 -11.12
C THR A 104 -8.40 -15.51 -11.45
N ASN A 105 -8.88 -14.93 -12.57
CA ASN A 105 -10.31 -14.79 -12.91
C ASN A 105 -11.16 -14.22 -11.76
N ALA A 106 -10.55 -13.42 -10.89
CA ALA A 106 -11.20 -12.88 -9.71
C ALA A 106 -11.63 -11.44 -9.97
N GLY A 107 -12.92 -11.13 -9.87
CA GLY A 107 -13.46 -9.78 -10.04
C GLY A 107 -13.03 -8.80 -8.94
N VAL A 108 -11.75 -8.46 -8.86
CA VAL A 108 -11.24 -7.37 -8.01
C VAL A 108 -11.62 -6.04 -8.66
N LEU A 109 -11.95 -5.05 -7.85
CA LEU A 109 -12.37 -3.73 -8.33
C LEU A 109 -11.21 -3.08 -9.09
N GLU A 110 -11.38 -2.92 -10.39
CA GLU A 110 -10.49 -2.14 -11.23
C GLU A 110 -11.00 -0.70 -11.21
N GLU A 111 -10.25 0.19 -10.60
CA GLU A 111 -10.56 1.62 -10.63
C GLU A 111 -9.30 2.38 -11.05
N ASP A 112 -9.43 3.23 -12.07
CA ASP A 112 -8.42 4.20 -12.49
C ASP A 112 -8.27 5.34 -11.48
N LYS A 113 -8.25 5.00 -10.20
CA LYS A 113 -8.09 5.95 -9.10
C LYS A 113 -6.83 5.66 -8.32
N LEU A 114 -6.23 6.73 -7.83
CA LEU A 114 -5.12 6.62 -6.87
C LEU A 114 -5.59 5.80 -5.66
N PHE A 115 -4.79 4.79 -5.27
CA PHE A 115 -5.09 3.89 -4.15
C PHE A 115 -6.38 3.07 -4.30
N ALA A 116 -6.65 2.53 -5.50
CA ALA A 116 -7.77 1.61 -5.72
C ALA A 116 -7.74 0.43 -4.73
N THR A 117 -6.55 -0.09 -4.43
CA THR A 117 -6.33 -1.15 -3.45
C THR A 117 -5.81 -0.56 -2.14
N LEU A 118 -6.62 -0.53 -1.11
CA LEU A 118 -6.23 -0.14 0.26
C LEU A 118 -6.02 -1.35 1.19
N ASP A 119 -6.50 -2.49 0.79
CA ASP A 119 -6.47 -3.73 1.58
C ASP A 119 -5.72 -4.81 0.81
N PRO A 120 -4.74 -5.48 1.43
CA PRO A 120 -4.04 -6.56 0.75
C PRO A 120 -5.01 -7.69 0.45
N THR A 121 -5.08 -8.08 -0.79
CA THR A 121 -5.89 -9.21 -1.24
C THR A 121 -4.97 -10.33 -1.70
N THR A 122 -5.02 -11.48 -1.01
CA THR A 122 -4.24 -12.66 -1.40
C THR A 122 -5.12 -13.60 -2.23
N ARG A 123 -4.61 -14.05 -3.36
CA ARG A 123 -5.27 -14.98 -4.28
C ARG A 123 -4.36 -16.18 -4.56
N LEU A 124 -4.98 -17.33 -4.72
CA LEU A 124 -4.30 -18.54 -5.17
C LEU A 124 -4.29 -18.53 -6.71
N LEU A 125 -3.12 -18.63 -7.27
CA LEU A 125 -2.89 -18.86 -8.70
C LEU A 125 -2.39 -20.29 -8.87
N SER A 126 -2.93 -21.02 -9.83
CA SER A 126 -2.37 -22.30 -10.26
C SER A 126 -1.47 -22.04 -11.46
N LEU A 127 -0.19 -22.32 -11.30
CA LEU A 127 0.78 -22.26 -12.39
C LEU A 127 0.65 -23.50 -13.29
N GLY A 128 1.30 -23.47 -14.43
CA GLY A 128 1.43 -24.68 -15.25
C GLY A 128 1.97 -25.84 -14.39
N ASN A 129 1.46 -27.05 -14.54
CA ASN A 129 1.71 -28.23 -13.72
C ASN A 129 1.02 -28.24 -12.33
N ASP A 130 -0.05 -27.47 -12.14
CA ASP A 130 -0.83 -27.38 -10.89
C ASP A 130 -0.02 -26.95 -9.65
N GLU A 131 1.11 -26.28 -9.84
CA GLU A 131 1.87 -25.69 -8.73
C GLU A 131 1.16 -24.44 -8.19
N PRO A 132 0.79 -24.41 -6.91
CA PRO A 132 0.10 -23.27 -6.32
C PRO A 132 1.07 -22.12 -6.02
N LEU A 133 0.64 -20.90 -6.34
CA LEU A 133 1.32 -19.64 -5.99
C LEU A 133 0.30 -18.72 -5.32
N LEU A 134 0.62 -18.18 -4.16
CA LEU A 134 -0.17 -17.11 -3.55
C LEU A 134 0.29 -15.76 -4.07
N MET A 135 -0.61 -15.03 -4.71
CA MET A 135 -0.36 -13.65 -5.15
C MET A 135 -1.06 -12.67 -4.21
N THR A 136 -0.32 -11.72 -3.68
CA THR A 136 -0.84 -10.67 -2.79
C THR A 136 -0.74 -9.33 -3.46
N ASP A 137 -1.90 -8.66 -3.66
CA ASP A 137 -1.94 -7.27 -4.11
C ASP A 137 -1.50 -6.34 -2.98
N THR A 138 -0.74 -5.33 -3.31
CA THR A 138 -0.34 -4.29 -2.38
C THR A 138 -0.89 -2.93 -2.80
N VAL A 139 -0.82 -1.96 -1.90
CA VAL A 139 -1.14 -0.57 -2.23
C VAL A 139 -0.16 -0.04 -3.27
N GLY A 140 -0.68 0.72 -4.25
CA GLY A 140 0.17 1.42 -5.22
C GLY A 140 1.03 2.48 -4.56
N PHE A 141 2.31 2.51 -4.91
CA PHE A 141 3.24 3.55 -4.49
C PHE A 141 2.95 4.88 -5.18
N ILE A 142 3.24 5.97 -4.50
CA ILE A 142 3.23 7.33 -5.05
C ILE A 142 4.46 8.09 -4.55
N ASP A 143 4.88 9.08 -5.31
CA ASP A 143 5.92 10.01 -4.87
C ASP A 143 5.43 10.82 -3.66
N LYS A 144 6.33 11.04 -2.70
CA LYS A 144 6.07 11.83 -1.47
C LYS A 144 4.82 11.39 -0.70
N LEU A 145 4.74 10.09 -0.41
CA LEU A 145 3.66 9.56 0.44
C LEU A 145 3.59 10.37 1.74
N PRO A 146 2.46 11.02 2.05
CA PRO A 146 2.35 11.78 3.29
C PRO A 146 2.62 10.90 4.51
N HIS A 147 3.46 11.36 5.44
CA HIS A 147 3.90 10.56 6.60
C HIS A 147 2.74 9.93 7.40
N HIS A 148 1.59 10.60 7.48
CA HIS A 148 0.41 10.06 8.16
C HIS A 148 -0.26 8.91 7.41
N LEU A 149 -0.01 8.76 6.09
CA LEU A 149 -0.49 7.64 5.28
C LEU A 149 0.51 6.48 5.25
N ILE A 150 1.81 6.72 5.49
CA ILE A 150 2.82 5.66 5.58
C ILE A 150 2.43 4.65 6.65
N ASP A 151 2.01 5.11 7.83
CA ASP A 151 1.54 4.24 8.91
C ASP A 151 0.28 3.45 8.52
N ALA A 152 -0.61 4.05 7.71
CA ALA A 152 -1.83 3.40 7.24
C ALA A 152 -1.56 2.33 6.18
N PHE A 153 -0.52 2.51 5.37
CA PHE A 153 -0.14 1.55 4.32
C PHE A 153 0.92 0.54 4.76
N ARG A 154 1.54 0.78 5.91
CA ARG A 154 2.62 -0.08 6.42
C ARG A 154 2.23 -1.56 6.47
N SER A 155 1.00 -1.86 6.88
CA SER A 155 0.52 -3.24 6.98
C SER A 155 0.36 -3.94 5.63
N THR A 156 -0.01 -3.19 4.58
CA THR A 156 -0.11 -3.72 3.22
C THR A 156 1.26 -3.89 2.58
N LEU A 157 2.17 -2.97 2.87
CA LEU A 157 3.56 -3.02 2.43
C LEU A 157 4.39 -4.07 3.18
N GLU A 158 4.03 -4.38 4.42
CA GLU A 158 4.61 -5.49 5.19
C GLU A 158 4.38 -6.86 4.53
N GLU A 159 3.36 -7.02 3.68
CA GLU A 159 3.18 -8.25 2.89
C GLU A 159 4.35 -8.49 1.93
N ALA A 160 4.91 -7.44 1.32
CA ALA A 160 6.12 -7.55 0.49
C ALA A 160 7.32 -8.08 1.30
N LYS A 161 7.43 -7.71 2.57
CA LYS A 161 8.49 -8.20 3.45
C LYS A 161 8.41 -9.70 3.73
N HIS A 162 7.23 -10.28 3.65
CA HIS A 162 7.00 -11.71 3.94
C HIS A 162 6.85 -12.55 2.68
N ALA A 163 6.82 -11.95 1.50
CA ALA A 163 6.76 -12.66 0.24
C ALA A 163 8.10 -13.36 -0.08
N ASP A 164 8.04 -14.41 -0.87
CA ASP A 164 9.21 -15.12 -1.39
C ASP A 164 9.71 -14.50 -2.69
N LEU A 165 8.81 -13.81 -3.42
CA LEU A 165 9.08 -13.15 -4.69
C LEU A 165 8.38 -11.79 -4.71
N ILE A 166 9.06 -10.79 -5.28
CA ILE A 166 8.48 -9.49 -5.59
C ILE A 166 8.16 -9.42 -7.09
N VAL A 167 6.91 -9.09 -7.41
CA VAL A 167 6.47 -8.82 -8.78
C VAL A 167 6.25 -7.32 -8.91
N HIS A 168 7.21 -6.64 -9.55
CA HIS A 168 7.17 -5.20 -9.75
C HIS A 168 6.47 -4.87 -11.07
N VAL A 169 5.28 -4.29 -11.02
CA VAL A 169 4.51 -3.89 -12.20
C VAL A 169 4.77 -2.42 -12.51
N VAL A 170 5.20 -2.16 -13.73
CA VAL A 170 5.58 -0.83 -14.24
C VAL A 170 4.67 -0.46 -15.41
N ASP A 171 4.17 0.76 -15.43
CA ASP A 171 3.48 1.34 -16.58
C ASP A 171 4.52 1.92 -17.54
N CYS A 172 4.92 1.14 -18.55
CA CYS A 172 5.96 1.55 -19.48
C CYS A 172 5.50 2.64 -20.49
N SER A 173 4.21 2.91 -20.56
CA SER A 173 3.68 4.01 -21.38
C SER A 173 3.82 5.38 -20.72
N ASN A 174 4.15 5.40 -19.41
CA ASN A 174 4.35 6.64 -18.69
C ASN A 174 5.77 7.19 -18.89
N PRO A 175 5.94 8.43 -19.36
CA PRO A 175 7.26 9.03 -19.56
C PRO A 175 8.15 9.08 -18.30
N GLU A 176 7.53 9.05 -17.12
CA GLU A 176 8.23 9.09 -15.82
C GLU A 176 8.41 7.69 -15.20
N HIS A 177 8.23 6.60 -15.98
CA HIS A 177 8.26 5.25 -15.45
C HIS A 177 9.58 4.91 -14.72
N GLU A 178 10.73 5.39 -15.19
CA GLU A 178 12.01 5.18 -14.51
C GLU A 178 12.04 5.84 -13.12
N THR A 179 11.55 7.09 -13.03
CA THR A 179 11.43 7.79 -11.74
C THR A 179 10.49 7.04 -10.81
N GLN A 180 9.37 6.55 -11.33
CA GLN A 180 8.41 5.75 -10.57
C GLN A 180 9.02 4.42 -10.08
N MET A 181 9.83 3.76 -10.89
CA MET A 181 10.58 2.56 -10.52
C MET A 181 11.52 2.86 -9.35
N GLN A 182 12.28 3.96 -9.41
CA GLN A 182 13.18 4.36 -8.34
C GLN A 182 12.43 4.61 -7.02
N VAL A 183 11.26 5.25 -7.06
CA VAL A 183 10.40 5.45 -5.88
C VAL A 183 9.99 4.10 -5.26
N VAL A 184 9.62 3.12 -6.09
CA VAL A 184 9.25 1.78 -5.61
C VAL A 184 10.45 1.09 -4.96
N TYR A 185 11.62 1.07 -5.60
CA TYR A 185 12.83 0.46 -5.06
C TYR A 185 13.28 1.12 -3.76
N GLN A 186 13.28 2.44 -3.71
CA GLN A 186 13.61 3.18 -2.50
C GLN A 186 12.66 2.81 -1.35
N THR A 187 11.36 2.71 -1.63
CA THR A 187 10.38 2.34 -0.60
C THR A 187 10.54 0.90 -0.14
N LEU A 188 10.82 -0.05 -1.04
CA LEU A 188 11.12 -1.44 -0.69
C LEU A 188 12.34 -1.52 0.23
N LYS A 189 13.38 -0.74 -0.06
CA LYS A 189 14.59 -0.65 0.78
C LYS A 189 14.27 -0.09 2.17
N GLU A 190 13.48 0.98 2.26
CA GLU A 190 13.04 1.57 3.55
C GLU A 190 12.20 0.60 4.39
N LEU A 191 11.48 -0.29 3.74
CA LEU A 191 10.72 -1.37 4.38
C LEU A 191 11.61 -2.55 4.80
N GLY A 192 12.87 -2.58 4.42
CA GLY A 192 13.78 -3.69 4.66
C GLY A 192 13.41 -4.94 3.84
N VAL A 193 12.93 -4.73 2.62
CA VAL A 193 12.72 -5.78 1.63
C VAL A 193 13.99 -5.86 0.78
N GLU A 194 14.97 -6.61 1.25
CA GLU A 194 16.24 -6.80 0.54
C GLU A 194 16.50 -8.30 0.34
N GLY A 195 17.30 -8.63 -0.69
CA GLY A 195 17.73 -10.00 -0.98
C GLY A 195 16.64 -10.95 -1.46
N LYS A 196 15.50 -10.42 -1.90
CA LYS A 196 14.42 -11.20 -2.51
C LYS A 196 14.51 -11.12 -4.03
N PRO A 197 14.18 -12.21 -4.75
CA PRO A 197 14.07 -12.14 -6.20
C PRO A 197 12.99 -11.12 -6.61
N ILE A 198 13.29 -10.34 -7.64
CA ILE A 198 12.40 -9.32 -8.21
C ILE A 198 12.18 -9.62 -9.68
N PHE A 199 10.92 -9.75 -10.08
CA PHE A 199 10.50 -9.82 -11.47
C PHE A 199 9.80 -8.53 -11.83
N THR A 200 10.37 -7.77 -12.76
CA THR A 200 9.76 -6.54 -13.27
C THR A 200 8.92 -6.85 -14.50
N LEU A 201 7.64 -6.51 -14.41
CA LEU A 201 6.67 -6.63 -15.50
C LEU A 201 6.43 -5.25 -16.10
N MET A 202 6.94 -5.04 -17.31
CA MET A 202 6.79 -3.81 -18.07
C MET A 202 5.44 -3.87 -18.79
N ASN A 203 4.42 -3.36 -18.11
CA ASN A 203 3.02 -3.44 -18.52
C ASN A 203 2.62 -2.27 -19.42
N LYS A 204 1.52 -2.46 -20.15
CA LYS A 204 0.92 -1.53 -21.11
C LYS A 204 1.73 -1.39 -22.41
N GLN A 205 2.39 -2.43 -22.82
CA GLN A 205 3.10 -2.51 -24.11
C GLN A 205 2.20 -2.21 -25.32
N ASP A 206 0.88 -2.41 -25.16
CA ASP A 206 -0.13 -2.07 -26.16
C ASP A 206 -0.22 -0.57 -26.49
N LEU A 207 0.31 0.28 -25.61
CA LEU A 207 0.30 1.73 -25.75
C LEU A 207 1.59 2.30 -26.38
N LEU A 208 2.62 1.47 -26.56
CA LEU A 208 3.90 1.85 -27.12
C LEU A 208 3.94 1.61 -28.65
N SER A 209 4.61 2.51 -29.35
CA SER A 209 4.99 2.29 -30.74
C SER A 209 6.09 1.22 -30.86
N GLU A 210 6.26 0.63 -32.04
CA GLU A 210 7.32 -0.36 -32.29
C GLU A 210 8.74 0.24 -32.09
N GLU A 211 8.91 1.54 -32.32
CA GLU A 211 10.18 2.23 -32.08
C GLU A 211 10.48 2.32 -30.57
N GLU A 212 9.47 2.67 -29.76
CA GLU A 212 9.60 2.74 -28.31
C GLU A 212 9.86 1.36 -27.70
N LYS A 213 9.20 0.31 -28.15
CA LYS A 213 9.45 -1.07 -27.70
C LYS A 213 10.91 -1.50 -27.93
N ASN A 214 11.49 -1.12 -29.07
CA ASN A 214 12.89 -1.46 -29.40
C ASN A 214 13.91 -0.68 -28.55
N LEU A 215 13.53 0.42 -27.91
CA LEU A 215 14.38 1.23 -27.04
C LEU A 215 14.31 0.78 -25.57
N PHE A 216 13.50 -0.22 -25.27
CA PHE A 216 13.24 -0.62 -23.89
C PHE A 216 14.49 -1.25 -23.26
N GLU A 217 14.95 -0.66 -22.17
CA GLU A 217 16.07 -1.20 -21.40
C GLU A 217 15.59 -2.17 -20.32
N ARG A 218 16.39 -3.22 -20.10
CA ARG A 218 16.16 -4.18 -19.02
C ARG A 218 16.31 -3.50 -17.68
N ASP A 219 15.41 -3.77 -16.74
CA ASP A 219 15.56 -3.37 -15.34
C ASP A 219 16.77 -4.06 -14.70
N MET A 220 17.82 -3.30 -14.47
CA MET A 220 19.09 -3.80 -13.90
C MET A 220 19.00 -4.15 -12.41
N GLN A 221 17.94 -3.74 -11.72
CA GLN A 221 17.69 -4.06 -10.31
C GLN A 221 16.85 -5.33 -10.13
N ALA A 222 16.28 -5.86 -11.22
CA ALA A 222 15.47 -7.06 -11.22
C ALA A 222 16.24 -8.29 -11.69
N ASP A 223 15.88 -9.47 -11.18
CA ASP A 223 16.39 -10.75 -11.65
C ASP A 223 15.88 -11.06 -13.06
N ARG A 224 14.65 -10.65 -13.36
CA ARG A 224 14.01 -10.76 -14.66
C ARG A 224 13.17 -9.55 -15.01
N THR A 225 13.20 -9.16 -16.27
CA THR A 225 12.31 -8.16 -16.87
C THR A 225 11.49 -8.85 -17.95
N ILE A 226 10.17 -8.68 -17.90
CA ILE A 226 9.22 -9.29 -18.82
C ILE A 226 8.31 -8.19 -19.36
N GLU A 227 8.17 -8.11 -20.66
CA GLU A 227 7.26 -7.18 -21.33
C GLU A 227 5.89 -7.81 -21.45
N ILE A 228 4.86 -7.08 -20.97
CA ILE A 228 3.50 -7.58 -20.96
C ILE A 228 2.49 -6.51 -21.39
N SER A 229 1.33 -6.96 -21.84
CA SER A 229 0.11 -6.18 -21.89
C SER A 229 -1.00 -6.97 -21.19
N VAL A 230 -1.37 -6.53 -20.01
CA VAL A 230 -2.47 -7.17 -19.26
C VAL A 230 -3.80 -7.01 -19.99
N LYS A 231 -3.95 -5.92 -20.76
CA LYS A 231 -5.15 -5.64 -21.54
C LYS A 231 -5.35 -6.64 -22.70
N ASP A 232 -4.27 -6.97 -23.40
CA ASP A 232 -4.31 -7.83 -24.58
C ASP A 232 -3.97 -9.29 -24.26
N GLY A 233 -3.46 -9.56 -23.04
CA GLY A 233 -3.00 -10.87 -22.62
C GLY A 233 -1.60 -11.25 -23.16
N THR A 234 -0.90 -10.30 -23.76
CA THR A 234 0.46 -10.55 -24.32
C THR A 234 1.47 -10.69 -23.20
N GLY A 235 2.29 -11.73 -23.24
CA GLY A 235 3.36 -11.99 -22.28
C GLY A 235 2.91 -12.54 -20.93
N LEU A 236 1.61 -12.88 -20.76
CA LEU A 236 1.05 -13.46 -19.54
C LEU A 236 1.10 -14.99 -19.56
#